data_d02d233375d62eb038c06bc2e8c9b50e
#
_entry.id   d02d233375d62eb038c06bc2e8c9b50e
#
_cell.length_a   1.000
_cell.length_b   1.000
_cell.length_c   1.000
_cell.angle_alpha   90.00
_cell.angle_beta   90.00
_cell.angle_gamma   90.00
#
_symmetry.space_group_name_H-M   'P 1'
#
loop_
_entity.id
_entity.type
_entity.pdbx_description
1 polymer ?
#
loop_
_entity_poly.entity_id
_entity_poly.type
_entity_poly.pdbx_seq_one_letter_code
_entity_poly.pdbx_strand_id
1 'polypeptide(L)'
;MPANGRPLKVGVQLPEIERVAPWPDMKRMATTAEALGYDSIWLGDHLLYRNEGDTPKGPWEAWTMMAAIAAVTERVEIGPLVACTSFHNPAMIAKKTATLDEVAQGRIILGLGAGWNEPEYAAFGYPYDHRVSRFEEAFTIIRRLLDGETVTFDGEYYQTDEVLLHPPGPRKHVPLMVGSGSPRMLEITIPYVDSWNAWYAWFNNKPEDLIPWLEKVDAACEKVGRDPAEIERTCAILVQFPDGAGRSVMHSEDAGTQPLSGEPEAMADALRKFADIGISHVQL
;
A
#
# COMPACT_ATOMS: atom_id res chain seq x y z
N MET A 1 0.36 9.76 16.81
CA MET A 1 0.93 11.08 16.46
C MET A 1 2.26 10.87 15.77
N PRO A 2 2.56 11.56 14.67
CA PRO A 2 3.86 11.47 13.99
C PRO A 2 5.00 11.83 14.95
N ALA A 3 6.16 11.18 14.78
CA ALA A 3 7.29 11.28 15.72
C ALA A 3 7.88 12.67 15.86
N ASN A 4 7.63 13.69 15.20
CA ASN A 4 8.29 15.00 15.25
C ASN A 4 7.33 16.20 15.44
N GLY A 5 6.11 15.97 15.99
CA GLY A 5 5.10 17.04 16.17
C GLY A 5 4.52 17.56 14.85
N ARG A 6 4.74 16.85 13.75
CA ARG A 6 4.10 17.13 12.45
C ARG A 6 2.61 16.82 12.50
N PRO A 7 1.76 17.49 11.71
CA PRO A 7 0.33 17.21 11.68
C PRO A 7 -0.01 15.87 11.01
N LEU A 8 0.90 15.30 10.20
CA LEU A 8 0.73 14.03 9.49
C LEU A 8 2.05 13.25 9.41
N LYS A 9 1.96 11.94 9.24
CA LYS A 9 3.10 11.09 8.87
C LYS A 9 3.46 11.33 7.40
N VAL A 10 4.75 11.23 7.09
CA VAL A 10 5.27 11.33 5.73
C VAL A 10 6.08 10.08 5.43
N GLY A 11 5.61 9.30 4.48
CA GLY A 11 6.30 8.15 3.92
C GLY A 11 6.91 8.45 2.56
N VAL A 12 7.69 7.52 2.05
CA VAL A 12 8.23 7.55 0.68
C VAL A 12 8.04 6.20 0.01
N GLN A 13 7.55 6.21 -1.23
CA GLN A 13 7.55 5.04 -2.09
C GLN A 13 8.90 4.98 -2.81
N LEU A 14 9.61 3.88 -2.67
CA LEU A 14 10.88 3.69 -3.36
C LEU A 14 10.66 3.45 -4.86
N PRO A 15 11.70 3.69 -5.72
CA PRO A 15 11.58 3.55 -7.15
C PRO A 15 11.05 2.18 -7.56
N GLU A 16 10.10 2.17 -8.47
CA GLU A 16 9.44 0.99 -8.99
C GLU A 16 9.88 0.72 -10.43
N ILE A 17 9.51 1.62 -11.36
CA ILE A 17 9.88 1.49 -12.78
C ILE A 17 10.50 2.76 -13.37
N GLU A 18 10.62 3.80 -12.58
CA GLU A 18 11.28 5.04 -12.96
C GLU A 18 12.71 4.78 -13.38
N ARG A 19 13.36 3.86 -12.69
CA ARG A 19 14.70 3.37 -12.99
C ARG A 19 14.94 2.01 -12.32
N VAL A 20 15.82 1.21 -12.89
CA VAL A 20 16.35 0.02 -12.21
C VAL A 20 17.33 0.49 -11.14
N ALA A 21 16.92 0.42 -9.87
CA ALA A 21 17.76 0.76 -8.73
C ALA A 21 18.39 -0.54 -8.16
N PRO A 22 19.72 -0.71 -8.20
CA PRO A 22 20.38 -1.88 -7.62
C PRO A 22 20.27 -1.84 -6.08
N TRP A 23 20.41 -3.02 -5.44
CA TRP A 23 20.28 -3.14 -3.99
C TRP A 23 21.08 -2.11 -3.16
N PRO A 24 22.35 -1.80 -3.47
CA PRO A 24 23.07 -0.76 -2.72
C PRO A 24 22.37 0.62 -2.75
N ASP A 25 21.70 0.96 -3.83
CA ASP A 25 20.95 2.20 -3.95
C ASP A 25 19.63 2.13 -3.19
N MET A 26 18.88 1.03 -3.29
CA MET A 26 17.67 0.80 -2.51
C MET A 26 17.96 0.87 -1.00
N LYS A 27 19.02 0.20 -0.55
CA LYS A 27 19.49 0.27 0.85
C LYS A 27 19.81 1.71 1.25
N ARG A 28 20.57 2.45 0.43
CA ARG A 28 20.94 3.84 0.72
C ARG A 28 19.70 4.73 0.82
N MET A 29 18.76 4.61 -0.11
CA MET A 29 17.50 5.38 -0.07
C MET A 29 16.72 5.07 1.21
N ALA A 30 16.55 3.80 1.57
CA ALA A 30 15.82 3.40 2.78
C ALA A 30 16.47 3.95 4.06
N THR A 31 17.77 3.77 4.22
CA THR A 31 18.51 4.26 5.41
C THR A 31 18.58 5.78 5.45
N THR A 32 18.64 6.46 4.30
CA THR A 32 18.60 7.92 4.23
C THR A 32 17.22 8.45 4.60
N ALA A 33 16.13 7.84 4.08
CA ALA A 33 14.78 8.23 4.44
C ALA A 33 14.56 8.11 5.96
N GLU A 34 15.00 7.01 6.55
CA GLU A 34 14.93 6.83 8.00
C GLU A 34 15.74 7.88 8.78
N ALA A 35 16.99 8.17 8.35
CA ALA A 35 17.84 9.17 8.97
C ALA A 35 17.29 10.59 8.86
N LEU A 36 16.61 10.91 7.75
CA LEU A 36 15.94 12.20 7.54
C LEU A 36 14.60 12.34 8.29
N GLY A 37 14.15 11.28 8.98
CA GLY A 37 12.95 11.33 9.80
C GLY A 37 11.65 11.07 9.04
N TYR A 38 11.70 10.40 7.88
CA TYR A 38 10.49 9.83 7.28
C TYR A 38 9.87 8.80 8.22
N ASP A 39 8.54 8.66 8.15
CA ASP A 39 7.79 7.76 9.04
C ASP A 39 7.65 6.36 8.45
N SER A 40 7.64 6.24 7.12
CA SER A 40 7.41 4.95 6.45
C SER A 40 8.08 4.84 5.08
N ILE A 41 8.27 3.59 4.65
CA ILE A 41 8.80 3.21 3.33
C ILE A 41 7.82 2.25 2.67
N TRP A 42 7.51 2.50 1.39
CA TRP A 42 6.52 1.75 0.64
C TRP A 42 7.10 1.19 -0.66
N LEU A 43 6.58 0.02 -1.08
CA LEU A 43 6.93 -0.60 -2.35
C LEU A 43 5.67 -1.02 -3.09
N GLY A 44 5.64 -0.82 -4.41
CA GLY A 44 4.60 -1.38 -5.26
C GLY A 44 4.77 -2.88 -5.43
N ASP A 45 3.69 -3.64 -5.37
CA ASP A 45 3.69 -5.10 -5.62
C ASP A 45 3.32 -5.36 -7.09
N HIS A 46 4.21 -4.91 -7.98
CA HIS A 46 4.13 -5.11 -9.41
C HIS A 46 5.24 -6.05 -9.89
N LEU A 47 5.00 -6.72 -11.02
CA LEU A 47 5.92 -7.70 -11.60
C LEU A 47 6.46 -7.24 -12.95
N LEU A 48 5.61 -6.58 -13.75
CA LEU A 48 5.93 -6.19 -15.11
C LEU A 48 4.98 -5.09 -15.59
N TYR A 49 5.56 -4.04 -16.17
CA TYR A 49 4.83 -3.06 -16.97
C TYR A 49 5.17 -3.24 -18.44
N ARG A 50 4.16 -3.39 -19.27
CA ARG A 50 4.31 -3.57 -20.71
C ARG A 50 3.28 -2.71 -21.43
N ASN A 51 3.73 -1.58 -21.96
CA ASN A 51 2.92 -0.78 -22.88
C ASN A 51 3.26 -1.15 -24.32
N GLU A 52 2.32 -0.94 -25.22
CA GLU A 52 2.53 -1.19 -26.65
C GLU A 52 3.65 -0.27 -27.18
N GLY A 53 4.65 -0.87 -27.83
CA GLY A 53 5.80 -0.15 -28.38
C GLY A 53 6.92 0.17 -27.41
N ASP A 54 6.75 -0.06 -26.11
CA ASP A 54 7.77 0.21 -25.11
C ASP A 54 8.60 -1.03 -24.75
N THR A 55 9.83 -0.79 -24.29
CA THR A 55 10.61 -1.85 -23.63
C THR A 55 9.96 -2.18 -22.30
N PRO A 56 9.68 -3.45 -22.02
CA PRO A 56 9.10 -3.85 -20.74
C PRO A 56 9.96 -3.39 -19.56
N LYS A 57 9.31 -2.91 -18.50
CA LYS A 57 9.93 -2.48 -17.25
C LYS A 57 9.33 -3.25 -16.09
N GLY A 58 10.01 -3.33 -14.97
CA GLY A 58 9.47 -3.97 -13.78
C GLY A 58 10.32 -3.64 -12.56
N PRO A 59 9.69 -3.60 -11.37
CA PRO A 59 10.40 -3.45 -10.10
C PRO A 59 11.11 -4.76 -9.71
N TRP A 60 11.92 -4.67 -8.66
CA TRP A 60 12.29 -5.85 -7.88
C TRP A 60 11.07 -6.39 -7.15
N GLU A 61 11.04 -7.71 -6.92
CA GLU A 61 9.93 -8.37 -6.21
C GLU A 61 9.77 -7.77 -4.80
N ALA A 62 8.56 -7.30 -4.51
CA ALA A 62 8.28 -6.43 -3.38
C ALA A 62 8.54 -7.08 -2.02
N TRP A 63 8.13 -8.33 -1.81
CA TRP A 63 8.24 -9.01 -0.52
C TRP A 63 9.70 -9.30 -0.14
N THR A 64 10.50 -9.71 -1.11
CA THR A 64 11.95 -9.92 -0.92
C THR A 64 12.63 -8.60 -0.60
N MET A 65 12.27 -7.54 -1.31
CA MET A 65 12.85 -6.22 -1.09
C MET A 65 12.43 -5.62 0.27
N MET A 66 11.17 -5.75 0.66
CA MET A 66 10.70 -5.33 1.99
C MET A 66 11.46 -6.03 3.12
N ALA A 67 11.71 -7.35 2.99
CA ALA A 67 12.49 -8.09 3.99
C ALA A 67 13.92 -7.56 4.09
N ALA A 68 14.56 -7.26 2.97
CA ALA A 68 15.91 -6.69 2.95
C ALA A 68 15.94 -5.27 3.56
N ILE A 69 14.93 -4.44 3.29
CA ILE A 69 14.79 -3.09 3.88
C ILE A 69 14.53 -3.18 5.39
N ALA A 70 13.65 -4.08 5.82
CA ALA A 70 13.36 -4.29 7.24
C ALA A 70 14.60 -4.65 8.05
N ALA A 71 15.51 -5.44 7.45
CA ALA A 71 16.77 -5.87 8.08
C ALA A 71 17.83 -4.76 8.20
N VAL A 72 17.68 -3.63 7.48
CA VAL A 72 18.65 -2.52 7.48
C VAL A 72 18.09 -1.21 8.02
N THR A 73 16.86 -1.23 8.51
CA THR A 73 16.17 -0.08 9.16
C THR A 73 15.66 -0.48 10.53
N GLU A 74 15.48 0.49 11.43
CA GLU A 74 15.11 0.23 12.82
C GLU A 74 13.79 0.90 13.25
N ARG A 75 13.35 1.96 12.56
CA ARG A 75 12.26 2.82 13.01
C ARG A 75 11.10 2.94 12.01
N VAL A 76 11.40 3.10 10.73
CA VAL A 76 10.38 3.36 9.71
C VAL A 76 9.40 2.19 9.59
N GLU A 77 8.11 2.53 9.47
CA GLU A 77 7.09 1.57 9.07
C GLU A 77 7.34 1.12 7.63
N ILE A 78 7.01 -0.12 7.30
CA ILE A 78 7.25 -0.69 5.96
C ILE A 78 5.99 -1.40 5.48
N GLY A 79 5.63 -1.21 4.23
CA GLY A 79 4.50 -1.93 3.67
C GLY A 79 4.46 -1.94 2.14
N PRO A 80 3.68 -2.86 1.57
CA PRO A 80 3.33 -2.80 0.17
C PRO A 80 2.27 -1.71 -0.05
N LEU A 81 2.36 -0.96 -1.15
CA LEU A 81 1.39 0.05 -1.55
C LEU A 81 0.86 -0.27 -2.96
N VAL A 82 -0.06 -1.22 -3.13
CA VAL A 82 -0.51 -2.20 -2.15
C VAL A 82 -0.25 -3.61 -2.71
N ALA A 83 -0.19 -4.64 -1.85
CA ALA A 83 -0.02 -6.03 -2.29
C ALA A 83 -1.19 -6.48 -3.16
N CYS A 84 -0.90 -7.02 -4.34
CA CYS A 84 -1.88 -7.62 -5.23
C CYS A 84 -2.20 -9.04 -4.77
N THR A 85 -3.35 -9.25 -4.13
CA THR A 85 -3.70 -10.57 -3.57
C THR A 85 -3.75 -11.67 -4.63
N SER A 86 -4.04 -11.33 -5.89
CA SER A 86 -4.11 -12.29 -6.99
C SER A 86 -2.76 -12.85 -7.45
N PHE A 87 -1.63 -12.21 -7.08
CA PHE A 87 -0.29 -12.73 -7.40
C PHE A 87 0.21 -13.77 -6.38
N HIS A 88 -0.54 -14.01 -5.32
CA HIS A 88 -0.07 -14.82 -4.21
C HIS A 88 -1.16 -15.76 -3.69
N ASN A 89 -0.74 -16.89 -3.11
CA ASN A 89 -1.64 -17.66 -2.26
C ASN A 89 -1.93 -16.87 -0.97
N PRO A 90 -3.19 -16.72 -0.53
CA PRO A 90 -3.55 -15.88 0.62
C PRO A 90 -2.93 -16.36 1.94
N ALA A 91 -2.85 -17.65 2.18
CA ALA A 91 -2.18 -18.17 3.38
C ALA A 91 -0.68 -17.86 3.37
N MET A 92 -0.05 -17.80 2.18
CA MET A 92 1.33 -17.37 2.04
C MET A 92 1.52 -15.87 2.22
N ILE A 93 0.55 -15.03 1.85
CA ILE A 93 0.58 -13.60 2.21
C ILE A 93 0.60 -13.46 3.73
N ALA A 94 -0.31 -14.11 4.45
CA ALA A 94 -0.33 -14.06 5.91
C ALA A 94 0.99 -14.58 6.52
N LYS A 95 1.52 -15.68 6.00
CA LYS A 95 2.80 -16.25 6.46
C LYS A 95 3.98 -15.33 6.21
N LYS A 96 4.09 -14.74 5.02
CA LYS A 96 5.12 -13.75 4.68
C LYS A 96 5.01 -12.52 5.57
N THR A 97 3.78 -12.03 5.81
CA THR A 97 3.52 -10.88 6.67
C THR A 97 4.00 -11.13 8.09
N ALA A 98 3.64 -12.26 8.70
CA ALA A 98 4.09 -12.63 10.04
C ALA A 98 5.63 -12.73 10.14
N THR A 99 6.27 -13.32 9.13
CA THR A 99 7.73 -13.44 9.06
C THR A 99 8.39 -12.09 8.87
N LEU A 100 7.85 -11.27 7.98
CA LEU A 100 8.37 -9.93 7.71
C LEU A 100 8.20 -9.01 8.93
N ASP A 101 7.09 -9.14 9.66
CA ASP A 101 6.83 -8.38 10.88
C ASP A 101 7.80 -8.75 12.01
N GLU A 102 8.21 -10.03 12.10
CA GLU A 102 9.28 -10.47 12.99
C GLU A 102 10.61 -9.81 12.64
N VAL A 103 11.03 -9.84 11.37
CA VAL A 103 12.25 -9.19 10.90
C VAL A 103 12.19 -7.68 11.13
N ALA A 104 11.04 -7.07 10.90
CA ALA A 104 10.80 -5.65 11.09
C ALA A 104 10.53 -5.25 12.55
N GLN A 105 10.48 -6.18 13.48
CA GLN A 105 10.19 -5.93 14.91
C GLN A 105 8.90 -5.12 15.12
N GLY A 106 7.81 -5.54 14.42
CA GLY A 106 6.49 -4.93 14.59
C GLY A 106 6.26 -3.63 13.81
N ARG A 107 6.95 -3.39 12.70
CA ARG A 107 6.82 -2.15 11.89
C ARG A 107 6.06 -2.33 10.57
N ILE A 108 5.43 -3.48 10.33
CA ILE A 108 4.75 -3.73 9.07
C ILE A 108 3.33 -3.15 9.08
N ILE A 109 2.96 -2.54 7.96
CA ILE A 109 1.57 -2.22 7.59
C ILE A 109 1.26 -3.01 6.33
N LEU A 110 0.25 -3.87 6.37
CA LEU A 110 -0.13 -4.68 5.22
C LEU A 110 -1.17 -3.98 4.36
N GLY A 111 -0.72 -3.30 3.31
CA GLY A 111 -1.61 -2.77 2.29
C GLY A 111 -2.07 -3.87 1.33
N LEU A 112 -3.37 -3.96 1.05
CA LEU A 112 -3.98 -5.00 0.23
C LEU A 112 -4.86 -4.41 -0.88
N GLY A 113 -4.82 -5.01 -2.06
CA GLY A 113 -5.64 -4.66 -3.21
C GLY A 113 -5.91 -5.85 -4.13
N ALA A 114 -6.89 -5.69 -5.03
CA ALA A 114 -7.29 -6.71 -5.98
C ALA A 114 -6.39 -6.77 -7.25
N GLY A 115 -5.49 -5.81 -7.44
CA GLY A 115 -4.70 -5.65 -8.66
C GLY A 115 -5.48 -5.04 -9.82
N TRP A 116 -4.77 -4.58 -10.87
CA TRP A 116 -5.38 -3.88 -12.01
C TRP A 116 -4.62 -4.06 -13.33
N ASN A 117 -3.30 -4.22 -13.33
CA ASN A 117 -2.45 -4.23 -14.52
C ASN A 117 -2.49 -5.58 -15.24
N GLU A 118 -3.47 -5.78 -16.12
CA GLU A 118 -3.71 -7.04 -16.85
C GLU A 118 -2.48 -7.63 -17.55
N PRO A 119 -1.59 -6.84 -18.20
CA PRO A 119 -0.41 -7.41 -18.88
C PRO A 119 0.51 -8.25 -17.99
N GLU A 120 0.65 -7.92 -16.70
CA GLU A 120 1.48 -8.70 -15.80
C GLU A 120 0.79 -10.00 -15.35
N TYR A 121 -0.54 -10.02 -15.20
CA TYR A 121 -1.30 -11.24 -14.97
C TYR A 121 -1.08 -12.24 -16.11
N ALA A 122 -1.26 -11.79 -17.35
CA ALA A 122 -1.05 -12.62 -18.52
C ALA A 122 0.41 -13.11 -18.63
N ALA A 123 1.38 -12.24 -18.35
CA ALA A 123 2.80 -12.58 -18.47
C ALA A 123 3.25 -13.63 -17.44
N PHE A 124 2.71 -13.58 -16.21
CA PHE A 124 3.07 -14.49 -15.12
C PHE A 124 2.08 -15.65 -14.95
N GLY A 125 1.02 -15.73 -15.77
CA GLY A 125 0.06 -16.83 -15.75
C GLY A 125 -0.95 -16.75 -14.60
N TYR A 126 -1.22 -15.57 -14.07
CA TYR A 126 -2.24 -15.36 -13.05
C TYR A 126 -3.61 -15.12 -13.68
N PRO A 127 -4.71 -15.55 -13.03
CA PRO A 127 -6.07 -15.27 -13.50
C PRO A 127 -6.42 -13.80 -13.29
N TYR A 128 -6.88 -13.12 -14.33
CA TYR A 128 -7.32 -11.72 -14.27
C TYR A 128 -8.82 -11.56 -14.00
N ASP A 129 -9.58 -12.61 -14.21
CA ASP A 129 -11.02 -12.65 -13.97
C ASP A 129 -11.39 -12.59 -12.48
N HIS A 130 -12.61 -12.15 -12.19
CA HIS A 130 -13.19 -12.19 -10.84
C HIS A 130 -12.32 -11.58 -9.72
N ARG A 131 -11.45 -10.62 -10.04
CA ARG A 131 -10.45 -10.06 -9.10
C ARG A 131 -11.02 -9.65 -7.75
N VAL A 132 -12.20 -9.00 -7.71
CA VAL A 132 -12.82 -8.59 -6.45
C VAL A 132 -13.33 -9.79 -5.65
N SER A 133 -13.91 -10.81 -6.31
CA SER A 133 -14.34 -12.04 -5.62
C SER A 133 -13.15 -12.85 -5.09
N ARG A 134 -12.07 -12.96 -5.89
CA ARG A 134 -10.80 -13.54 -5.44
C ARG A 134 -10.19 -12.77 -4.27
N PHE A 135 -10.25 -11.44 -4.32
CA PHE A 135 -9.80 -10.59 -3.22
C PHE A 135 -10.62 -10.84 -1.94
N GLU A 136 -11.93 -10.96 -2.03
CA GLU A 136 -12.82 -11.20 -0.88
C GLU A 136 -12.47 -12.49 -0.13
N GLU A 137 -12.27 -13.59 -0.86
CA GLU A 137 -11.81 -14.85 -0.27
C GLU A 137 -10.39 -14.73 0.30
N ALA A 138 -9.47 -14.14 -0.46
CA ALA A 138 -8.08 -13.94 -0.02
C ALA A 138 -8.00 -13.07 1.23
N PHE A 139 -8.72 -11.94 1.26
CA PHE A 139 -8.77 -11.04 2.40
C PHE A 139 -9.32 -11.74 3.66
N THR A 140 -10.36 -12.56 3.49
CA THR A 140 -10.93 -13.35 4.58
C THR A 140 -9.92 -14.32 5.18
N ILE A 141 -9.19 -15.06 4.34
CA ILE A 141 -8.16 -16.00 4.78
C ILE A 141 -7.00 -15.27 5.46
N ILE A 142 -6.48 -14.20 4.83
CA ILE A 142 -5.35 -13.42 5.34
C ILE A 142 -5.66 -12.86 6.72
N ARG A 143 -6.78 -12.16 6.87
CA ARG A 143 -7.18 -11.52 8.10
C ARG A 143 -7.31 -12.54 9.24
N ARG A 144 -8.09 -13.61 9.03
CA ARG A 144 -8.32 -14.65 10.05
C ARG A 144 -7.02 -15.32 10.49
N LEU A 145 -6.10 -15.57 9.57
CA LEU A 145 -4.78 -16.13 9.91
C LEU A 145 -3.93 -15.13 10.71
N LEU A 146 -3.95 -13.85 10.36
CA LEU A 146 -3.20 -12.81 11.09
C LEU A 146 -3.82 -12.54 12.47
N ASP A 147 -5.13 -12.76 12.65
CA ASP A 147 -5.82 -12.72 13.93
C ASP A 147 -5.52 -13.97 14.81
N GLY A 148 -4.72 -14.93 14.31
CA GLY A 148 -4.29 -16.13 15.03
C GLY A 148 -5.30 -17.28 15.00
N GLU A 149 -6.28 -17.25 14.10
CA GLU A 149 -7.23 -18.35 13.93
C GLU A 149 -6.58 -19.54 13.20
N THR A 150 -7.07 -20.75 13.49
CA THR A 150 -6.90 -21.90 12.60
C THR A 150 -7.96 -21.81 11.52
N VAL A 151 -7.54 -21.74 10.25
CA VAL A 151 -8.44 -21.44 9.13
C VAL A 151 -8.60 -22.66 8.21
N THR A 152 -9.80 -23.21 8.21
CA THR A 152 -10.31 -24.04 7.11
C THR A 152 -11.26 -23.18 6.29
N PHE A 153 -11.03 -23.13 4.99
CA PHE A 153 -11.80 -22.32 4.04
C PHE A 153 -12.00 -23.10 2.74
N ASP A 154 -13.23 -23.23 2.29
CA ASP A 154 -13.60 -23.93 1.07
C ASP A 154 -14.32 -22.94 0.13
N GLY A 155 -13.52 -22.10 -0.54
CA GLY A 155 -14.00 -21.07 -1.45
C GLY A 155 -14.00 -21.51 -2.91
N GLU A 156 -14.51 -20.67 -3.76
CA GLU A 156 -14.50 -20.88 -5.22
C GLU A 156 -13.08 -20.76 -5.79
N TYR A 157 -12.26 -19.87 -5.22
CA TYR A 157 -10.93 -19.53 -5.74
C TYR A 157 -9.79 -20.04 -4.85
N TYR A 158 -10.02 -20.13 -3.55
CA TYR A 158 -9.00 -20.53 -2.59
C TYR A 158 -9.53 -21.55 -1.59
N GLN A 159 -8.68 -22.51 -1.25
CA GLN A 159 -8.96 -23.51 -0.23
C GLN A 159 -7.81 -23.56 0.77
N THR A 160 -8.17 -23.74 2.06
CA THR A 160 -7.21 -24.01 3.13
C THR A 160 -7.78 -25.10 4.04
N ASP A 161 -6.91 -25.91 4.63
CA ASP A 161 -7.28 -26.99 5.54
C ASP A 161 -6.46 -26.85 6.83
N GLU A 162 -7.14 -26.51 7.92
CA GLU A 162 -6.59 -26.33 9.27
C GLU A 162 -5.27 -25.51 9.33
N VAL A 163 -5.15 -24.48 8.49
CA VAL A 163 -3.94 -23.62 8.47
C VAL A 163 -3.89 -22.76 9.72
N LEU A 164 -2.74 -22.80 10.39
CA LEU A 164 -2.38 -21.94 11.51
C LEU A 164 -1.02 -21.31 11.25
N LEU A 165 -0.86 -20.02 11.54
CA LEU A 165 0.46 -19.38 11.49
C LEU A 165 1.31 -19.84 12.68
N HIS A 166 2.38 -20.59 12.39
CA HIS A 166 3.36 -21.00 13.39
C HIS A 166 4.78 -20.90 12.84
N PRO A 167 5.73 -20.16 13.49
CA PRO A 167 5.46 -19.29 14.64
C PRO A 167 4.46 -18.18 14.29
N PRO A 168 3.70 -17.67 15.26
CA PRO A 168 2.90 -16.47 15.08
C PRO A 168 3.82 -15.26 14.89
N GLY A 169 3.30 -14.16 14.33
CA GLY A 169 4.04 -12.89 14.28
C GLY A 169 4.29 -12.31 15.69
N PRO A 170 5.16 -11.29 15.81
CA PRO A 170 5.52 -10.68 17.09
C PRO A 170 4.38 -9.87 17.71
N ARG A 171 3.44 -9.41 16.89
CA ARG A 171 2.27 -8.63 17.31
C ARG A 171 0.99 -9.45 17.25
N LYS A 172 0.05 -9.12 18.14
CA LYS A 172 -1.31 -9.69 18.10
C LYS A 172 -2.14 -9.15 16.94
N HIS A 173 -1.79 -7.98 16.42
CA HIS A 173 -2.48 -7.31 15.34
C HIS A 173 -1.49 -6.63 14.41
N VAL A 174 -1.52 -6.99 13.15
CA VAL A 174 -0.79 -6.31 12.08
C VAL A 174 -1.74 -5.34 11.41
N PRO A 175 -1.45 -4.02 11.36
CA PRO A 175 -2.33 -3.06 10.72
C PRO A 175 -2.59 -3.42 9.26
N LEU A 176 -3.88 -3.45 8.89
CA LEU A 176 -4.35 -3.71 7.53
C LEU A 176 -4.75 -2.40 6.86
N MET A 177 -4.31 -2.20 5.63
CA MET A 177 -4.68 -1.06 4.80
C MET A 177 -5.33 -1.55 3.51
N VAL A 178 -6.36 -0.87 3.04
CA VAL A 178 -6.95 -1.13 1.71
C VAL A 178 -6.70 0.05 0.77
N GLY A 179 -6.24 -0.24 -0.45
CA GLY A 179 -6.08 0.72 -1.54
C GLY A 179 -7.18 0.55 -2.59
N SER A 180 -8.41 0.95 -2.28
CA SER A 180 -9.52 0.89 -3.22
C SER A 180 -10.64 1.85 -2.83
N GLY A 181 -11.30 2.43 -3.85
CA GLY A 181 -12.49 3.27 -3.66
C GLY A 181 -13.76 2.68 -4.27
N SER A 182 -13.74 1.41 -4.74
CA SER A 182 -14.94 0.80 -5.28
C SER A 182 -15.90 0.39 -4.16
N PRO A 183 -17.24 0.56 -4.33
CA PRO A 183 -18.21 0.27 -3.27
C PRO A 183 -18.11 -1.16 -2.72
N ARG A 184 -17.94 -2.16 -3.59
CA ARG A 184 -17.82 -3.56 -3.16
C ARG A 184 -16.53 -3.81 -2.37
N MET A 185 -15.41 -3.22 -2.76
CA MET A 185 -14.15 -3.35 -2.02
C MET A 185 -14.27 -2.71 -0.63
N LEU A 186 -14.88 -1.54 -0.53
CA LEU A 186 -15.12 -0.88 0.75
C LEU A 186 -16.05 -1.73 1.65
N GLU A 187 -17.12 -2.31 1.11
CA GLU A 187 -18.04 -3.19 1.85
C GLU A 187 -17.32 -4.41 2.44
N ILE A 188 -16.39 -5.02 1.68
CA ILE A 188 -15.60 -6.17 2.11
C ILE A 188 -14.59 -5.77 3.22
N THR A 189 -13.96 -4.61 3.11
CA THR A 189 -12.75 -4.30 3.87
C THR A 189 -12.97 -3.39 5.06
N ILE A 190 -13.86 -2.39 4.96
CA ILE A 190 -14.09 -1.39 6.00
C ILE A 190 -14.45 -1.99 7.38
N PRO A 191 -15.14 -3.13 7.51
CA PRO A 191 -15.36 -3.73 8.82
C PRO A 191 -14.07 -4.14 9.57
N TYR A 192 -12.94 -4.26 8.87
CA TYR A 192 -11.76 -4.96 9.39
C TYR A 192 -10.44 -4.20 9.26
N VAL A 193 -10.31 -3.23 8.34
CA VAL A 193 -9.05 -2.53 8.10
C VAL A 193 -8.82 -1.41 9.09
N ASP A 194 -7.56 -1.10 9.37
CA ASP A 194 -7.14 0.02 10.21
C ASP A 194 -7.01 1.30 9.42
N SER A 195 -6.72 1.20 8.13
CA SER A 195 -6.51 2.38 7.27
C SER A 195 -7.01 2.18 5.85
N TRP A 196 -7.33 3.30 5.21
CA TRP A 196 -7.70 3.40 3.81
C TRP A 196 -6.72 4.33 3.09
N ASN A 197 -6.34 3.96 1.87
CA ASN A 197 -5.42 4.72 1.04
C ASN A 197 -6.06 5.13 -0.30
N ALA A 198 -5.87 6.39 -0.68
CA ALA A 198 -6.22 6.92 -1.99
C ALA A 198 -4.98 7.06 -2.87
N TRP A 199 -5.13 6.75 -4.16
CA TRP A 199 -4.11 6.97 -5.16
C TRP A 199 -4.22 8.37 -5.75
N TYR A 200 -3.11 9.09 -5.94
CA TYR A 200 -3.07 10.49 -6.37
C TYR A 200 -3.91 10.82 -7.62
N ALA A 201 -4.00 9.89 -8.57
CA ALA A 201 -4.78 10.10 -9.78
C ALA A 201 -6.30 10.16 -9.55
N TRP A 202 -6.81 9.55 -8.47
CA TRP A 202 -8.24 9.57 -8.18
C TRP A 202 -8.75 10.95 -7.77
N PHE A 203 -7.87 11.78 -7.22
CA PHE A 203 -8.18 13.12 -6.73
C PHE A 203 -7.29 14.20 -7.37
N ASN A 204 -6.76 13.94 -8.59
CA ASN A 204 -5.91 14.87 -9.32
C ASN A 204 -4.76 15.47 -8.48
N ASN A 205 -4.30 14.73 -7.48
CA ASN A 205 -3.26 15.17 -6.54
C ASN A 205 -3.62 16.47 -5.76
N LYS A 206 -4.92 16.73 -5.52
CA LYS A 206 -5.43 17.93 -4.86
C LYS A 206 -6.27 17.61 -3.63
N PRO A 207 -6.07 18.28 -2.48
CA PRO A 207 -6.84 17.99 -1.28
C PRO A 207 -8.35 18.13 -1.47
N GLU A 208 -8.80 19.18 -2.17
CA GLU A 208 -10.21 19.45 -2.42
C GLU A 208 -10.91 18.35 -3.22
N ASP A 209 -10.20 17.71 -4.16
CA ASP A 209 -10.74 16.62 -4.99
C ASP A 209 -10.75 15.28 -4.22
N LEU A 210 -10.05 15.19 -3.09
CA LEU A 210 -10.05 14.01 -2.22
C LEU A 210 -11.28 13.93 -1.30
N ILE A 211 -11.90 15.07 -0.97
CA ILE A 211 -13.05 15.13 -0.05
C ILE A 211 -14.18 14.17 -0.44
N PRO A 212 -14.64 14.08 -1.70
CA PRO A 212 -15.69 13.14 -2.07
C PRO A 212 -15.32 11.66 -1.88
N TRP A 213 -14.03 11.33 -1.85
CA TRP A 213 -13.56 9.98 -1.56
C TRP A 213 -13.57 9.68 -0.07
N LEU A 214 -13.23 10.68 0.77
CA LEU A 214 -13.37 10.57 2.23
C LEU A 214 -14.83 10.34 2.62
N GLU A 215 -15.76 11.10 2.05
CA GLU A 215 -17.22 10.93 2.26
C GLU A 215 -17.70 9.53 1.88
N LYS A 216 -17.18 8.93 0.80
CA LYS A 216 -17.50 7.53 0.43
C LYS A 216 -17.04 6.53 1.49
N VAL A 217 -15.86 6.77 2.08
CA VAL A 217 -15.34 5.89 3.14
C VAL A 217 -16.15 6.06 4.41
N ASP A 218 -16.54 7.30 4.76
CA ASP A 218 -17.39 7.59 5.91
C ASP A 218 -18.76 6.90 5.77
N ALA A 219 -19.39 7.03 4.59
CA ALA A 219 -20.65 6.35 4.30
C ALA A 219 -20.52 4.81 4.32
N ALA A 220 -19.36 4.26 3.92
CA ALA A 220 -19.12 2.83 4.03
C ALA A 220 -18.97 2.38 5.49
N CYS A 221 -18.33 3.19 6.35
CA CYS A 221 -18.26 2.95 7.78
C CYS A 221 -19.65 2.97 8.44
N GLU A 222 -20.46 4.00 8.16
CA GLU A 222 -21.82 4.12 8.67
C GLU A 222 -22.69 2.92 8.28
N LYS A 223 -22.58 2.46 7.03
CA LYS A 223 -23.33 1.29 6.51
C LYS A 223 -23.08 0.02 7.31
N VAL A 224 -21.86 -0.16 7.86
CA VAL A 224 -21.49 -1.33 8.64
C VAL A 224 -21.52 -1.07 10.16
N GLY A 225 -21.95 0.12 10.58
CA GLY A 225 -22.05 0.51 11.98
C GLY A 225 -20.70 0.76 12.67
N ARG A 226 -19.68 1.14 11.90
CA ARG A 226 -18.34 1.48 12.39
C ARG A 226 -18.15 2.98 12.47
N ASP A 227 -17.49 3.45 13.53
CA ASP A 227 -17.15 4.88 13.63
C ASP A 227 -16.12 5.25 12.55
N PRO A 228 -16.41 6.22 11.65
CA PRO A 228 -15.45 6.69 10.66
C PRO A 228 -14.10 7.13 11.24
N ALA A 229 -14.06 7.61 12.48
CA ALA A 229 -12.85 8.03 13.16
C ALA A 229 -11.88 6.88 13.50
N GLU A 230 -12.35 5.62 13.46
CA GLU A 230 -11.51 4.45 13.69
C GLU A 230 -10.64 4.09 12.47
N ILE A 231 -10.93 4.62 11.29
CA ILE A 231 -10.18 4.35 10.05
C ILE A 231 -9.20 5.48 9.79
N GLU A 232 -7.91 5.18 9.79
CA GLU A 232 -6.88 6.13 9.36
C GLU A 232 -7.03 6.47 7.87
N ARG A 233 -7.02 7.76 7.53
CA ARG A 233 -7.09 8.26 6.15
C ARG A 233 -5.70 8.56 5.65
N THR A 234 -5.31 7.89 4.56
CA THR A 234 -3.97 8.03 3.96
C THR A 234 -4.09 8.28 2.46
N CYS A 235 -3.06 8.86 1.85
CA CYS A 235 -3.04 9.00 0.40
C CYS A 235 -1.62 9.01 -0.17
N ALA A 236 -1.47 8.42 -1.36
CA ALA A 236 -0.28 8.59 -2.17
C ALA A 236 -0.32 9.97 -2.85
N ILE A 237 0.81 10.66 -2.87
CA ILE A 237 0.98 12.00 -3.45
C ILE A 237 2.06 11.93 -4.52
N LEU A 238 1.73 12.40 -5.72
CA LEU A 238 2.72 12.54 -6.79
C LEU A 238 3.56 13.79 -6.53
N VAL A 239 4.88 13.62 -6.42
CA VAL A 239 5.84 14.72 -6.23
C VAL A 239 6.86 14.75 -7.34
N GLN A 240 7.33 15.96 -7.69
CA GLN A 240 8.43 16.17 -8.61
C GLN A 240 9.43 17.13 -8.00
N PHE A 241 10.69 16.74 -8.00
CA PHE A 241 11.79 17.59 -7.53
C PHE A 241 12.21 18.62 -8.59
N PRO A 242 12.90 19.72 -8.19
CA PRO A 242 13.27 20.82 -9.11
C PRO A 242 14.09 20.41 -10.33
N ASP A 243 14.86 19.33 -10.24
CA ASP A 243 15.65 18.76 -11.34
C ASP A 243 14.84 17.82 -12.25
N GLY A 244 13.52 17.70 -12.01
CA GLY A 244 12.65 16.79 -12.73
C GLY A 244 12.70 15.34 -12.22
N ALA A 245 13.48 15.05 -11.17
CA ALA A 245 13.47 13.75 -10.53
C ALA A 245 12.13 13.52 -9.80
N GLY A 246 11.75 12.26 -9.67
CA GLY A 246 10.50 11.83 -9.08
C GLY A 246 9.79 10.83 -9.96
N ARG A 247 8.58 10.41 -9.55
CA ARG A 247 7.78 9.48 -10.34
C ARG A 247 7.28 10.18 -11.60
N SER A 248 7.49 9.56 -12.74
CA SER A 248 6.83 9.97 -13.98
C SER A 248 5.44 9.36 -14.04
N VAL A 249 4.47 10.13 -14.52
CA VAL A 249 3.12 9.62 -14.83
C VAL A 249 3.23 8.56 -15.91
N MET A 250 2.79 7.34 -15.63
CA MET A 250 3.08 6.18 -16.47
C MET A 250 1.87 5.52 -17.10
N HIS A 251 0.67 5.88 -16.66
CA HIS A 251 -0.56 5.26 -17.13
C HIS A 251 -1.48 6.31 -17.73
N SER A 252 -2.30 5.89 -18.69
CA SER A 252 -3.35 6.76 -19.28
C SER A 252 -4.33 7.27 -18.22
N GLU A 253 -4.53 6.50 -17.15
CA GLU A 253 -5.38 6.88 -16.01
C GLU A 253 -4.74 7.99 -15.14
N ASP A 254 -3.41 8.07 -15.11
CA ASP A 254 -2.65 9.10 -14.40
C ASP A 254 -2.41 10.34 -15.29
N ALA A 255 -2.72 10.25 -16.58
CA ALA A 255 -2.46 11.31 -17.55
C ALA A 255 -3.21 12.60 -17.19
N GLY A 256 -2.47 13.67 -17.01
CA GLY A 256 -3.01 14.98 -16.63
C GLY A 256 -2.90 15.30 -15.14
N THR A 257 -2.58 14.34 -14.28
CA THR A 257 -2.30 14.63 -12.86
C THR A 257 -1.03 15.46 -12.74
N GLN A 258 -1.13 16.62 -12.10
CA GLN A 258 0.02 17.49 -11.87
C GLN A 258 0.73 17.10 -10.58
N PRO A 259 2.07 16.90 -10.61
CA PRO A 259 2.81 16.64 -9.40
C PRO A 259 2.86 17.87 -8.49
N LEU A 260 2.94 17.66 -7.18
CA LEU A 260 3.40 18.71 -6.28
C LEU A 260 4.88 18.98 -6.56
N SER A 261 5.22 20.25 -6.76
CA SER A 261 6.58 20.68 -7.04
C SER A 261 6.83 22.06 -6.46
N GLY A 262 8.07 22.45 -6.34
CA GLY A 262 8.47 23.76 -5.82
C GLY A 262 9.51 23.67 -4.71
N GLU A 263 9.77 24.82 -4.08
CA GLU A 263 10.69 24.89 -2.95
C GLU A 263 10.15 24.12 -1.73
N PRO A 264 11.04 23.64 -0.83
CA PRO A 264 10.64 22.80 0.29
C PRO A 264 9.51 23.36 1.16
N GLU A 265 9.50 24.66 1.41
CA GLU A 265 8.46 25.31 2.21
C GLU A 265 7.10 25.26 1.51
N ALA A 266 7.04 25.51 0.21
CA ALA A 266 5.81 25.43 -0.58
C ALA A 266 5.26 24.01 -0.62
N MET A 267 6.14 23.01 -0.76
CA MET A 267 5.76 21.59 -0.68
C MET A 267 5.22 21.22 0.70
N ALA A 268 5.88 21.67 1.77
CA ALA A 268 5.41 21.43 3.13
C ALA A 268 4.03 22.06 3.38
N ASP A 269 3.79 23.26 2.87
CA ASP A 269 2.48 23.93 2.98
C ASP A 269 1.40 23.20 2.16
N ALA A 270 1.75 22.68 0.99
CA ALA A 270 0.84 21.86 0.19
C ALA A 270 0.46 20.56 0.93
N LEU A 271 1.42 19.88 1.55
CA LEU A 271 1.18 18.66 2.32
C LEU A 271 0.33 18.93 3.58
N ARG A 272 0.51 20.07 4.27
CA ARG A 272 -0.32 20.46 5.43
C ARG A 272 -1.81 20.56 5.07
N LYS A 273 -2.15 21.00 3.85
CA LYS A 273 -3.55 21.06 3.39
C LYS A 273 -4.23 19.69 3.36
N PHE A 274 -3.47 18.60 3.16
CA PHE A 274 -4.02 17.26 3.30
C PHE A 274 -4.33 16.91 4.76
N ALA A 275 -3.49 17.35 5.70
CA ALA A 275 -3.80 17.22 7.13
C ALA A 275 -5.06 17.99 7.53
N ASP A 276 -5.29 19.16 6.95
CA ASP A 276 -6.47 20.01 7.25
C ASP A 276 -7.80 19.33 6.88
N ILE A 277 -7.78 18.38 5.93
CA ILE A 277 -8.94 17.58 5.52
C ILE A 277 -8.99 16.18 6.17
N GLY A 278 -8.13 15.93 7.17
CA GLY A 278 -8.16 14.69 7.95
C GLY A 278 -7.24 13.57 7.46
N ILE A 279 -6.35 13.84 6.52
CA ILE A 279 -5.30 12.86 6.13
C ILE A 279 -4.23 12.83 7.23
N SER A 280 -3.92 11.65 7.72
CA SER A 280 -2.92 11.44 8.78
C SER A 280 -1.58 10.93 8.27
N HIS A 281 -1.53 10.37 7.06
CA HIS A 281 -0.33 9.77 6.48
C HIS A 281 -0.30 9.96 4.96
N VAL A 282 0.77 10.53 4.44
CA VAL A 282 1.01 10.66 3.00
C VAL A 282 2.19 9.81 2.57
N GLN A 283 2.13 9.23 1.37
CA GLN A 283 3.20 8.47 0.73
C GLN A 283 3.63 9.24 -0.54
N LEU A 284 4.89 9.73 -0.56
CA LEU A 284 5.46 10.54 -1.64
C LEU A 284 6.16 9.68 -2.68
#